data_5c304f477a1c5d06e93bb473cc11d4da
#
_entry.id   5c304f477a1c5d06e93bb473cc11d4da
#
_cell.length_a   1.000
_cell.length_b   1.000
_cell.length_c   1.000
_cell.angle_alpha   90.00
_cell.angle_beta   90.00
_cell.angle_gamma   90.00
#
_symmetry.space_group_name_H-M   'P 1'
#
loop_
_entity.id
_entity.type
_entity.pdbx_description
1 polymer ?
#
loop_
_entity_poly.entity_id
_entity_poly.type
_entity_poly.pdbx_seq_one_letter_code
_entity_poly.pdbx_strand_id
1 'polypeptide(L)'
;MYLVKYTIKRLVMLIPVILGVTLILYFVMSLAPGNPARQILGADATAEQVAALEHEMGLDKPIIVQYINYILGVVRLDFGTSWVTGLEVLQSFRQRLPDTFFLALCSTLWAVALGIPLGIASAVKQYSLLDYGFMLLAMLLFSFPPFWLALLCQLLFCLTLGWLPATGVGSLSHFILPALVLGANTLASMIRMSRTSMLDVLRQDYIRTCLLYTSPSPRDTE
;
A
#
# COMPACT_ATOMS: atom_id res chain seq x y z
N MET A 1 17.57 -13.57 -24.92
CA MET A 1 18.47 -12.39 -25.10
C MET A 1 17.71 -11.06 -25.22
N TYR A 2 16.58 -11.00 -25.95
CA TYR A 2 15.75 -9.80 -26.09
C TYR A 2 15.15 -9.31 -24.76
N LEU A 3 14.57 -10.19 -23.94
CA LEU A 3 13.98 -9.87 -22.64
C LEU A 3 15.02 -9.26 -21.67
N VAL A 4 16.22 -9.83 -21.60
CA VAL A 4 17.29 -9.32 -20.73
C VAL A 4 17.71 -7.92 -21.14
N LYS A 5 17.91 -7.68 -22.44
CA LYS A 5 18.25 -6.34 -22.97
C LYS A 5 17.14 -5.33 -22.69
N TYR A 6 15.87 -5.73 -22.83
CA TYR A 6 14.72 -4.91 -22.52
C TYR A 6 14.66 -4.56 -21.03
N THR A 7 14.84 -5.54 -20.14
CA THR A 7 14.83 -5.34 -18.68
C THR A 7 15.96 -4.41 -18.25
N ILE A 8 17.19 -4.64 -18.73
CA ILE A 8 18.32 -3.77 -18.43
C ILE A 8 18.07 -2.34 -18.90
N LYS A 9 17.54 -2.15 -20.11
CA LYS A 9 17.20 -0.82 -20.62
C LYS A 9 16.18 -0.11 -19.71
N ARG A 10 15.17 -0.84 -19.22
CA ARG A 10 14.16 -0.31 -18.29
C ARG A 10 14.76 0.08 -16.94
N LEU A 11 15.64 -0.76 -16.38
CA LEU A 11 16.33 -0.47 -15.14
C LEU A 11 17.24 0.76 -15.25
N VAL A 12 17.99 0.89 -16.36
CA VAL A 12 18.83 2.06 -16.60
C VAL A 12 17.97 3.33 -16.74
N MET A 13 16.80 3.24 -17.37
CA MET A 13 15.88 4.40 -17.48
C MET A 13 15.27 4.82 -16.13
N LEU A 14 15.22 3.94 -15.12
CA LEU A 14 14.78 4.32 -13.78
C LEU A 14 15.77 5.24 -13.07
N ILE A 15 17.07 5.13 -13.37
CA ILE A 15 18.10 5.94 -12.70
C ILE A 15 17.84 7.45 -12.86
N PRO A 16 17.71 8.01 -14.10
CA PRO A 16 17.44 9.43 -14.25
C PRO A 16 16.10 9.86 -13.66
N VAL A 17 15.08 8.98 -13.67
CA VAL A 17 13.77 9.26 -13.05
C VAL A 17 13.92 9.38 -11.53
N ILE A 18 14.61 8.42 -10.89
CA ILE A 18 14.85 8.45 -9.44
C ILE A 18 15.66 9.69 -9.07
N LEU A 19 16.76 9.98 -9.82
CA LEU A 19 17.57 11.17 -9.57
C LEU A 19 16.78 12.46 -9.75
N GLY A 20 15.93 12.55 -10.78
CA GLY A 20 15.08 13.71 -11.01
C GLY A 20 14.06 13.93 -9.89
N VAL A 21 13.35 12.87 -9.48
CA VAL A 21 12.36 12.94 -8.41
C VAL A 21 13.03 13.29 -7.07
N THR A 22 14.14 12.64 -6.73
CA THR A 22 14.85 12.91 -5.47
C THR A 22 15.45 14.32 -5.45
N LEU A 23 15.93 14.84 -6.58
CA LEU A 23 16.40 16.22 -6.70
C LEU A 23 15.27 17.22 -6.44
N ILE A 24 14.11 17.01 -7.06
CA ILE A 24 12.94 17.87 -6.86
C ILE A 24 12.50 17.83 -5.40
N LEU A 25 12.40 16.65 -4.79
CA LEU A 25 12.02 16.50 -3.39
C LEU A 25 13.04 17.19 -2.47
N TYR A 26 14.34 17.00 -2.73
CA TYR A 26 15.41 17.64 -1.95
C TYR A 26 15.31 19.16 -2.02
N PHE A 27 15.09 19.70 -3.23
CA PHE A 27 14.92 21.14 -3.44
C PHE A 27 13.67 21.68 -2.73
N VAL A 28 12.52 21.01 -2.86
CA VAL A 28 11.28 21.40 -2.17
C VAL A 28 11.46 21.38 -0.66
N MET A 29 12.11 20.34 -0.11
CA MET A 29 12.39 20.26 1.32
C MET A 29 13.34 21.35 1.80
N SER A 30 14.31 21.78 0.97
CA SER A 30 15.21 22.89 1.32
C SER A 30 14.54 24.26 1.35
N LEU A 31 13.36 24.40 0.69
CA LEU A 31 12.54 25.61 0.74
C LEU A 31 11.61 25.65 1.96
N ALA A 32 11.46 24.52 2.68
CA ALA A 32 10.60 24.46 3.87
C ALA A 32 11.13 25.42 4.94
N PRO A 33 10.26 26.24 5.54
CA PRO A 33 10.68 27.15 6.61
C PRO A 33 11.08 26.34 7.85
N GLY A 34 12.25 26.63 8.39
CA GLY A 34 12.80 26.00 9.58
C GLY A 34 14.27 25.62 9.40
N ASN A 35 14.97 25.61 10.54
CA ASN A 35 16.36 25.21 10.58
C ASN A 35 16.45 23.84 11.24
N PRO A 36 16.90 22.79 10.50
CA PRO A 36 17.00 21.44 11.06
C PRO A 36 17.91 21.37 12.28
N ALA A 37 19.03 22.08 12.28
CA ALA A 37 19.95 22.11 13.42
C ALA A 37 19.27 22.71 14.67
N ARG A 38 18.46 23.73 14.49
CA ARG A 38 17.69 24.34 15.59
C ARG A 38 16.58 23.42 16.10
N GLN A 39 15.97 22.61 15.22
CA GLN A 39 14.97 21.62 15.63
C GLN A 39 15.58 20.49 16.47
N ILE A 40 16.80 20.09 16.18
CA ILE A 40 17.54 19.05 16.93
C ILE A 40 17.98 19.59 18.29
N LEU A 41 18.54 20.79 18.33
CA LEU A 41 19.10 21.38 19.55
C LEU A 41 18.02 21.97 20.49
N GLY A 42 16.83 22.25 19.96
CA GLY A 42 15.74 22.88 20.70
C GLY A 42 15.76 24.41 20.68
N ALA A 43 14.74 25.01 21.30
CA ALA A 43 14.52 26.46 21.26
C ALA A 43 15.58 27.27 22.04
N ASP A 44 16.21 26.67 23.03
CA ASP A 44 17.19 27.29 23.93
C ASP A 44 18.63 27.27 23.41
N ALA A 45 18.83 26.71 22.20
CA ALA A 45 20.16 26.62 21.60
C ALA A 45 20.72 27.99 21.24
N THR A 46 22.00 28.22 21.56
CA THR A 46 22.72 29.43 21.16
C THR A 46 22.98 29.46 19.66
N ALA A 47 23.08 30.65 19.08
CA ALA A 47 23.38 30.81 17.65
C ALA A 47 24.70 30.12 17.24
N GLU A 48 25.67 30.06 18.15
CA GLU A 48 26.96 29.40 17.94
C GLU A 48 26.83 27.87 17.87
N GLN A 49 26.03 27.28 18.75
CA GLN A 49 25.73 25.84 18.70
C GLN A 49 24.98 25.44 17.42
N VAL A 50 24.03 26.26 17.02
CA VAL A 50 23.25 26.02 15.79
C VAL A 50 24.19 26.07 14.57
N ALA A 51 25.05 27.09 14.46
CA ALA A 51 26.02 27.23 13.36
C ALA A 51 27.04 26.07 13.33
N ALA A 52 27.51 25.62 14.48
CA ALA A 52 28.42 24.48 14.57
C ALA A 52 27.76 23.18 14.06
N LEU A 53 26.51 22.92 14.44
CA LEU A 53 25.76 21.74 13.98
C LEU A 53 25.39 21.84 12.49
N GLU A 54 25.05 23.04 11.97
CA GLU A 54 24.84 23.27 10.53
C GLU A 54 26.08 22.92 9.73
N HIS A 55 27.25 23.32 10.20
CA HIS A 55 28.52 23.01 9.55
C HIS A 55 28.81 21.51 9.58
N GLU A 56 28.59 20.84 10.71
CA GLU A 56 28.76 19.39 10.88
C GLU A 56 27.83 18.62 9.94
N MET A 57 26.57 19.04 9.84
CA MET A 57 25.58 18.48 8.93
C MET A 57 25.81 18.85 7.45
N GLY A 58 26.70 19.81 7.18
CA GLY A 58 27.00 20.32 5.83
C GLY A 58 25.85 21.11 5.21
N LEU A 59 24.97 21.68 6.02
CA LEU A 59 23.83 22.52 5.59
C LEU A 59 24.28 23.91 5.12
N ASP A 60 25.49 24.31 5.43
CA ASP A 60 26.14 25.53 5.00
C ASP A 60 26.61 25.49 3.52
N LYS A 61 26.64 24.30 2.91
CA LYS A 61 27.08 24.08 1.53
C LYS A 61 25.97 24.40 0.52
N PRO A 62 26.30 24.69 -0.74
CA PRO A 62 25.32 24.86 -1.80
C PRO A 62 24.43 23.61 -1.92
N ILE A 63 23.13 23.80 -2.18
CA ILE A 63 22.10 22.73 -2.23
C ILE A 63 22.52 21.58 -3.16
N ILE A 64 23.17 21.89 -4.29
CA ILE A 64 23.64 20.88 -5.24
C ILE A 64 24.71 19.99 -4.61
N VAL A 65 25.61 20.56 -3.83
CA VAL A 65 26.67 19.80 -3.13
C VAL A 65 26.07 18.91 -2.05
N GLN A 66 25.12 19.43 -1.29
CA GLN A 66 24.38 18.66 -0.28
C GLN A 66 23.66 17.49 -0.95
N TYR A 67 22.98 17.71 -2.07
CA TYR A 67 22.29 16.65 -2.82
C TYR A 67 23.26 15.58 -3.34
N ILE A 68 24.41 15.98 -3.92
CA ILE A 68 25.42 15.02 -4.40
C ILE A 68 25.93 14.16 -3.23
N ASN A 69 26.22 14.76 -2.08
CA ASN A 69 26.68 14.04 -0.89
C ASN A 69 25.59 13.05 -0.40
N TYR A 70 24.33 13.47 -0.40
CA TYR A 70 23.20 12.61 -0.08
C TYR A 70 23.13 11.39 -1.02
N ILE A 71 23.19 11.59 -2.34
CA ILE A 71 23.16 10.50 -3.31
C ILE A 71 24.36 9.56 -3.16
N LEU A 72 25.55 10.08 -2.88
CA LEU A 72 26.73 9.26 -2.61
C LEU A 72 26.57 8.41 -1.34
N GLY A 73 25.93 8.96 -0.31
CA GLY A 73 25.54 8.23 0.89
C GLY A 73 24.55 7.11 0.57
N VAL A 74 23.49 7.42 -0.16
CA VAL A 74 22.47 6.43 -0.57
C VAL A 74 23.07 5.26 -1.34
N VAL A 75 24.02 5.52 -2.26
CA VAL A 75 24.73 4.46 -3.01
C VAL A 75 25.54 3.55 -2.09
N ARG A 76 26.02 4.08 -0.96
CA ARG A 76 26.74 3.32 0.09
C ARG A 76 25.81 2.71 1.13
N LEU A 77 24.47 2.81 0.95
CA LEU A 77 23.44 2.40 1.91
C LEU A 77 23.46 3.20 3.21
N ASP A 78 24.04 4.39 3.18
CA ASP A 78 23.98 5.37 4.26
C ASP A 78 22.87 6.38 3.94
N PHE A 79 21.72 6.22 4.60
CA PHE A 79 20.57 7.11 4.48
C PHE A 79 20.56 8.21 5.55
N GLY A 80 21.64 8.28 6.34
CA GLY A 80 21.74 9.21 7.46
C GLY A 80 20.86 8.86 8.65
N THR A 81 20.72 9.83 9.54
CA THR A 81 19.91 9.73 10.77
C THR A 81 18.66 10.59 10.66
N SER A 82 17.58 10.16 11.29
CA SER A 82 16.34 10.93 11.38
C SER A 82 16.52 12.09 12.35
N TRP A 83 16.28 13.28 11.91
CA TRP A 83 16.37 14.49 12.77
C TRP A 83 15.32 14.53 13.89
N VAL A 84 14.24 13.78 13.75
CA VAL A 84 13.16 13.73 14.73
C VAL A 84 13.41 12.67 15.81
N THR A 85 13.91 11.49 15.40
CA THR A 85 14.08 10.35 16.32
C THR A 85 15.52 10.09 16.73
N GLY A 86 16.51 10.68 16.03
CA GLY A 86 17.94 10.41 16.24
C GLY A 86 18.40 9.02 15.79
N LEU A 87 17.49 8.19 15.26
CA LEU A 87 17.79 6.82 14.83
C LEU A 87 18.25 6.79 13.37
N GLU A 88 19.10 5.82 13.04
CA GLU A 88 19.47 5.57 11.65
C GLU A 88 18.25 5.21 10.81
N VAL A 89 18.11 5.86 9.65
CA VAL A 89 16.98 5.65 8.74
C VAL A 89 16.92 4.21 8.26
N LEU A 90 18.06 3.61 7.89
CA LEU A 90 18.13 2.23 7.43
C LEU A 90 17.70 1.23 8.51
N GLN A 91 18.09 1.46 9.77
CA GLN A 91 17.68 0.62 10.90
C GLN A 91 16.17 0.73 11.12
N SER A 92 15.62 1.94 11.15
CA SER A 92 14.19 2.20 11.28
C SER A 92 13.38 1.52 10.16
N PHE A 93 13.89 1.58 8.93
CA PHE A 93 13.27 0.92 7.78
C PHE A 93 13.27 -0.61 7.92
N ARG A 94 14.42 -1.20 8.27
CA ARG A 94 14.54 -2.65 8.48
C ARG A 94 13.62 -3.17 9.58
N GLN A 95 13.42 -2.41 10.64
CA GLN A 95 12.52 -2.78 11.73
C GLN A 95 11.04 -2.76 11.33
N ARG A 96 10.63 -1.79 10.50
CA ARG A 96 9.22 -1.60 10.12
C ARG A 96 8.80 -2.34 8.84
N LEU A 97 9.76 -2.68 7.99
CA LEU A 97 9.49 -3.36 6.72
C LEU A 97 8.78 -4.71 6.88
N PRO A 98 9.19 -5.61 7.81
CA PRO A 98 8.52 -6.90 8.00
C PRO A 98 7.06 -6.75 8.38
N ASP A 99 6.73 -5.84 9.31
CA ASP A 99 5.37 -5.60 9.76
C ASP A 99 4.50 -5.05 8.63
N THR A 100 5.06 -4.11 7.84
CA THR A 100 4.36 -3.53 6.69
C THR A 100 4.10 -4.59 5.61
N PHE A 101 5.10 -5.43 5.32
CA PHE A 101 4.95 -6.52 4.36
C PHE A 101 3.93 -7.56 4.82
N PHE A 102 3.99 -7.95 6.09
CA PHE A 102 3.03 -8.89 6.69
C PHE A 102 1.61 -8.33 6.63
N LEU A 103 1.42 -7.07 6.99
CA LEU A 103 0.12 -6.41 6.92
C LEU A 103 -0.42 -6.34 5.48
N ALA A 104 0.42 -5.97 4.52
CA ALA A 104 0.04 -5.92 3.10
C ALA A 104 -0.34 -7.30 2.57
N LEU A 105 0.42 -8.34 2.95
CA LEU A 105 0.13 -9.72 2.56
C LEU A 105 -1.21 -10.19 3.16
N CYS A 106 -1.42 -10.02 4.46
CA CYS A 106 -2.66 -10.39 5.12
C CYS A 106 -3.86 -9.66 4.52
N SER A 107 -3.78 -8.35 4.30
CA SER A 107 -4.86 -7.55 3.73
C SER A 107 -5.22 -8.00 2.30
N THR A 108 -4.23 -8.33 1.50
CA THR A 108 -4.44 -8.80 0.12
C THR A 108 -5.00 -10.22 0.09
N LEU A 109 -4.45 -11.13 0.90
CA LEU A 109 -4.87 -12.53 0.91
C LEU A 109 -6.34 -12.70 1.29
N TRP A 110 -6.80 -12.06 2.38
CA TRP A 110 -8.20 -12.18 2.77
C TRP A 110 -9.13 -11.51 1.75
N ALA A 111 -8.72 -10.35 1.19
CA ALA A 111 -9.51 -9.65 0.18
C ALA A 111 -9.69 -10.49 -1.10
N VAL A 112 -8.64 -11.17 -1.55
CA VAL A 112 -8.69 -12.08 -2.70
C VAL A 112 -9.47 -13.34 -2.37
N ALA A 113 -9.20 -13.96 -1.20
CA ALA A 113 -9.84 -15.21 -0.77
C ALA A 113 -11.37 -15.09 -0.63
N LEU A 114 -11.88 -13.92 -0.25
CA LEU A 114 -13.31 -13.66 -0.20
C LEU A 114 -13.84 -13.00 -1.46
N GLY A 115 -13.09 -12.06 -2.04
CA GLY A 115 -13.56 -11.25 -3.17
C GLY A 115 -13.82 -12.06 -4.43
N ILE A 116 -12.95 -13.00 -4.76
CA ILE A 116 -13.13 -13.84 -5.95
C ILE A 116 -14.36 -14.77 -5.80
N PRO A 117 -14.51 -15.56 -4.72
CA PRO A 117 -15.70 -16.41 -4.58
C PRO A 117 -17.01 -15.63 -4.51
N LEU A 118 -17.03 -14.49 -3.81
CA LEU A 118 -18.23 -13.64 -3.72
C LEU A 118 -18.59 -13.05 -5.09
N GLY A 119 -17.59 -12.63 -5.88
CA GLY A 119 -17.80 -12.14 -7.25
C GLY A 119 -18.32 -13.22 -8.18
N ILE A 120 -17.78 -14.44 -8.12
CA ILE A 120 -18.27 -15.59 -8.88
C ILE A 120 -19.70 -15.95 -8.47
N ALA A 121 -20.00 -16.04 -7.17
CA ALA A 121 -21.33 -16.34 -6.67
C ALA A 121 -22.35 -15.28 -7.11
N SER A 122 -21.96 -14.00 -7.12
CA SER A 122 -22.75 -12.89 -7.66
C SER A 122 -23.05 -13.06 -9.15
N ALA A 123 -22.08 -13.48 -9.95
CA ALA A 123 -22.24 -13.69 -11.39
C ALA A 123 -23.15 -14.90 -11.71
N VAL A 124 -22.94 -16.02 -11.01
CA VAL A 124 -23.72 -17.25 -11.20
C VAL A 124 -25.20 -17.05 -10.83
N LYS A 125 -25.46 -16.27 -9.77
CA LYS A 125 -26.81 -15.92 -9.33
C LYS A 125 -27.19 -14.51 -9.72
N GLN A 126 -26.92 -14.13 -10.97
CA GLN A 126 -27.21 -12.79 -11.50
C GLN A 126 -28.69 -12.40 -11.25
N TYR A 127 -28.90 -11.13 -10.86
CA TYR A 127 -30.20 -10.54 -10.53
C TYR A 127 -30.91 -11.14 -9.31
N SER A 128 -30.23 -11.96 -8.52
CA SER A 128 -30.76 -12.47 -7.24
C SER A 128 -30.50 -11.49 -6.09
N LEU A 129 -31.16 -11.73 -4.94
CA LEU A 129 -30.87 -10.97 -3.71
C LEU A 129 -29.41 -11.07 -3.25
N LEU A 130 -28.74 -12.19 -3.53
CA LEU A 130 -27.31 -12.37 -3.23
C LEU A 130 -26.45 -11.46 -4.12
N ASP A 131 -26.77 -11.38 -5.40
CA ASP A 131 -26.05 -10.49 -6.33
C ASP A 131 -26.19 -9.03 -5.87
N TYR A 132 -27.43 -8.59 -5.61
CA TYR A 132 -27.66 -7.23 -5.11
C TYR A 132 -26.97 -6.98 -3.76
N GLY A 133 -26.98 -7.94 -2.84
CA GLY A 133 -26.33 -7.84 -1.55
C GLY A 133 -24.81 -7.70 -1.65
N PHE A 134 -24.15 -8.52 -2.47
CA PHE A 134 -22.69 -8.43 -2.67
C PHE A 134 -22.28 -7.16 -3.41
N MET A 135 -23.07 -6.72 -4.38
CA MET A 135 -22.82 -5.46 -5.08
C MET A 135 -23.03 -4.25 -4.16
N LEU A 136 -24.06 -4.26 -3.31
CA LEU A 136 -24.29 -3.24 -2.30
C LEU A 136 -23.14 -3.19 -1.29
N LEU A 137 -22.70 -4.36 -0.79
CA LEU A 137 -21.55 -4.45 0.10
C LEU A 137 -20.29 -3.86 -0.55
N ALA A 138 -19.99 -4.24 -1.79
CA ALA A 138 -18.86 -3.71 -2.53
C ALA A 138 -18.95 -2.18 -2.71
N MET A 139 -20.16 -1.66 -2.99
CA MET A 139 -20.39 -0.24 -3.14
C MET A 139 -20.19 0.52 -1.82
N LEU A 140 -20.69 -0.01 -0.70
CA LEU A 140 -20.52 0.58 0.63
C LEU A 140 -19.04 0.60 1.03
N LEU A 141 -18.33 -0.54 0.91
CA LEU A 141 -16.90 -0.63 1.26
C LEU A 141 -16.04 0.33 0.42
N PHE A 142 -16.41 0.54 -0.84
CA PHE A 142 -15.70 1.45 -1.72
C PHE A 142 -16.00 2.93 -1.45
N SER A 143 -17.21 3.23 -0.97
CA SER A 143 -17.66 4.60 -0.72
C SER A 143 -17.06 5.21 0.54
N PHE A 144 -16.71 4.39 1.52
CA PHE A 144 -16.14 4.90 2.75
C PHE A 144 -14.65 5.22 2.62
N PRO A 145 -14.20 6.42 3.05
CA PRO A 145 -12.79 6.72 3.17
C PRO A 145 -12.11 5.71 4.12
N PRO A 146 -10.94 5.14 3.78
CA PRO A 146 -10.29 4.12 4.61
C PRO A 146 -10.05 4.55 6.06
N PHE A 147 -9.65 5.80 6.28
CA PHE A 147 -9.41 6.31 7.63
C PHE A 147 -10.70 6.34 8.48
N TRP A 148 -11.83 6.70 7.87
CA TRP A 148 -13.12 6.75 8.56
C TRP A 148 -13.61 5.34 8.93
N LEU A 149 -13.49 4.39 7.99
CA LEU A 149 -13.77 2.99 8.26
C LEU A 149 -12.88 2.44 9.38
N ALA A 150 -11.57 2.81 9.39
CA ALA A 150 -10.65 2.43 10.45
C ALA A 150 -11.11 2.93 11.82
N LEU A 151 -11.50 4.20 11.91
CA LEU A 151 -11.97 4.80 13.17
C LEU A 151 -13.25 4.15 13.69
N LEU A 152 -14.22 3.88 12.81
CA LEU A 152 -15.46 3.18 13.18
C LEU A 152 -15.18 1.75 13.66
N CYS A 153 -14.34 1.03 12.94
CA CYS A 153 -13.95 -0.33 13.33
C CYS A 153 -13.18 -0.34 14.66
N GLN A 154 -12.28 0.63 14.88
CA GLN A 154 -11.55 0.77 16.14
C GLN A 154 -12.50 1.10 17.30
N LEU A 155 -13.45 2.03 17.10
CA LEU A 155 -14.45 2.36 18.10
C LEU A 155 -15.30 1.14 18.47
N LEU A 156 -15.74 0.38 17.47
CA LEU A 156 -16.62 -0.76 17.69
C LEU A 156 -15.85 -1.96 18.30
N PHE A 157 -14.78 -2.43 17.63
CA PHE A 157 -14.11 -3.69 18.00
C PHE A 157 -13.09 -3.54 19.13
N CYS A 158 -12.45 -2.37 19.25
CA CYS A 158 -11.42 -2.16 20.27
C CYS A 158 -11.99 -1.51 21.53
N LEU A 159 -12.80 -0.46 21.38
CA LEU A 159 -13.28 0.33 22.54
C LEU A 159 -14.60 -0.20 23.09
N THR A 160 -15.58 -0.51 22.24
CA THR A 160 -16.93 -0.93 22.71
C THR A 160 -16.98 -2.41 23.05
N LEU A 161 -16.51 -3.28 22.14
CA LEU A 161 -16.54 -4.72 22.31
C LEU A 161 -15.32 -5.28 23.04
N GLY A 162 -14.18 -4.56 23.02
CA GLY A 162 -12.95 -4.99 23.67
C GLY A 162 -12.32 -6.27 23.07
N TRP A 163 -12.69 -6.63 21.83
CA TRP A 163 -12.22 -7.87 21.19
C TRP A 163 -10.80 -7.79 20.66
N LEU A 164 -10.39 -6.61 20.22
CA LEU A 164 -9.10 -6.37 19.59
C LEU A 164 -8.34 -5.24 20.30
N PRO A 165 -7.00 -5.27 20.31
CA PRO A 165 -6.21 -4.21 20.87
C PRO A 165 -6.32 -2.94 20.02
N ALA A 166 -6.42 -1.77 20.70
CA ALA A 166 -6.58 -0.48 20.02
C ALA A 166 -5.25 0.07 19.48
N THR A 167 -4.13 -0.26 20.12
CA THR A 167 -2.80 0.28 19.80
C THR A 167 -1.72 -0.76 20.05
N GLY A 168 -0.55 -0.55 19.48
CA GLY A 168 0.63 -1.40 19.70
C GLY A 168 0.95 -2.30 18.51
N VAL A 169 2.07 -3.01 18.63
CA VAL A 169 2.57 -4.02 17.68
C VAL A 169 3.13 -5.18 18.52
N GLY A 170 2.97 -6.41 18.08
CA GLY A 170 3.63 -7.54 18.76
C GLY A 170 2.84 -8.84 18.80
N SER A 171 1.53 -8.82 18.57
CA SER A 171 0.72 -10.04 18.41
C SER A 171 -0.11 -10.00 17.15
N LEU A 172 -0.53 -11.16 16.67
CA LEU A 172 -1.35 -11.27 15.45
C LEU A 172 -2.67 -10.48 15.57
N SER A 173 -3.21 -10.34 16.78
CA SER A 173 -4.45 -9.58 17.02
C SER A 173 -4.33 -8.10 16.64
N HIS A 174 -3.13 -7.50 16.72
CA HIS A 174 -2.91 -6.11 16.30
C HIS A 174 -2.99 -5.90 14.78
N PHE A 175 -2.77 -6.97 13.99
CA PHE A 175 -2.82 -6.91 12.54
C PHE A 175 -4.22 -7.16 11.96
N ILE A 176 -5.14 -7.79 12.72
CA ILE A 176 -6.47 -8.17 12.22
C ILE A 176 -7.25 -6.95 11.72
N LEU A 177 -7.45 -5.97 12.59
CA LEU A 177 -8.25 -4.80 12.25
C LEU A 177 -7.64 -3.95 11.12
N PRO A 178 -6.35 -3.57 11.16
CA PRO A 178 -5.71 -2.88 10.06
C PRO A 178 -5.75 -3.66 8.74
N ALA A 179 -5.55 -4.98 8.77
CA ALA A 179 -5.64 -5.81 7.56
C ALA A 179 -7.05 -5.79 6.97
N LEU A 180 -8.09 -5.92 7.80
CA LEU A 180 -9.48 -5.86 7.35
C LEU A 180 -9.80 -4.53 6.69
N VAL A 181 -9.43 -3.42 7.31
CA VAL A 181 -9.70 -2.08 6.78
C VAL A 181 -8.93 -1.82 5.49
N LEU A 182 -7.64 -2.13 5.45
CA LEU A 182 -6.81 -1.94 4.24
C LEU A 182 -7.29 -2.83 3.08
N GLY A 183 -7.71 -4.04 3.37
CA GLY A 183 -8.22 -4.96 2.36
C GLY A 183 -9.64 -4.66 1.89
N ALA A 184 -10.42 -3.83 2.58
CA ALA A 184 -11.83 -3.58 2.27
C ALA A 184 -12.06 -3.02 0.85
N ASN A 185 -11.26 -2.04 0.43
CA ASN A 185 -11.34 -1.49 -0.93
C ASN A 185 -10.89 -2.51 -1.99
N THR A 186 -9.89 -3.31 -1.68
CA THR A 186 -9.42 -4.41 -2.55
C THR A 186 -10.49 -5.47 -2.69
N LEU A 187 -11.14 -5.87 -1.58
CA LEU A 187 -12.28 -6.79 -1.57
C LEU A 187 -13.41 -6.29 -2.47
N ALA A 188 -13.81 -5.03 -2.31
CA ALA A 188 -14.85 -4.41 -3.13
C ALA A 188 -14.52 -4.44 -4.63
N SER A 189 -13.26 -4.16 -4.96
CA SER A 189 -12.76 -4.18 -6.34
C SER A 189 -12.74 -5.61 -6.89
N MET A 190 -12.30 -6.60 -6.10
CA MET A 190 -12.26 -8.00 -6.49
C MET A 190 -13.66 -8.57 -6.73
N ILE A 191 -14.66 -8.27 -5.87
CA ILE A 191 -16.06 -8.69 -6.07
C ILE A 191 -16.57 -8.19 -7.43
N ARG A 192 -16.42 -6.89 -7.72
CA ARG A 192 -16.91 -6.30 -8.97
C ARG A 192 -16.19 -6.83 -10.19
N MET A 193 -14.85 -6.91 -10.13
CA MET A 193 -14.03 -7.36 -11.24
C MET A 193 -14.29 -8.84 -11.55
N SER A 194 -14.31 -9.69 -10.53
CA SER A 194 -14.60 -11.12 -10.70
C SER A 194 -16.00 -11.37 -11.25
N ARG A 195 -17.01 -10.61 -10.76
CA ARG A 195 -18.38 -10.68 -11.31
C ARG A 195 -18.41 -10.31 -12.78
N THR A 196 -17.81 -9.18 -13.17
CA THR A 196 -17.82 -8.73 -14.57
C THR A 196 -17.10 -9.72 -15.47
N SER A 197 -15.88 -10.14 -15.11
CA SER A 197 -15.11 -11.11 -15.89
C SER A 197 -15.84 -12.45 -16.03
N MET A 198 -16.50 -12.92 -14.96
CA MET A 198 -17.27 -14.17 -15.01
C MET A 198 -18.47 -14.07 -15.93
N LEU A 199 -19.21 -12.95 -15.89
CA LEU A 199 -20.35 -12.72 -16.77
C LEU A 199 -19.92 -12.61 -18.24
N ASP A 200 -18.77 -11.98 -18.52
CA ASP A 200 -18.21 -11.88 -19.86
C ASP A 200 -17.86 -13.27 -20.41
N VAL A 201 -17.23 -14.12 -19.59
CA VAL A 201 -16.90 -15.49 -19.99
C VAL A 201 -18.15 -16.34 -20.21
N LEU A 202 -19.12 -16.30 -19.28
CA LEU A 202 -20.36 -17.09 -19.39
C LEU A 202 -21.20 -16.77 -20.65
N ARG A 203 -21.01 -15.60 -21.24
CA ARG A 203 -21.70 -15.15 -22.46
C ARG A 203 -20.98 -15.50 -23.75
N GLN A 204 -19.78 -16.11 -23.68
CA GLN A 204 -19.00 -16.47 -24.87
C GLN A 204 -19.60 -17.67 -25.62
N ASP A 205 -19.50 -17.65 -26.92
CA ASP A 205 -20.07 -18.70 -27.79
C ASP A 205 -19.47 -20.07 -27.57
N TYR A 206 -18.18 -20.14 -27.18
CA TYR A 206 -17.55 -21.45 -26.88
C TYR A 206 -18.18 -22.11 -25.64
N ILE A 207 -18.64 -21.36 -24.64
CA ILE A 207 -19.34 -21.91 -23.48
C ILE A 207 -20.67 -22.52 -23.92
N ARG A 208 -21.42 -21.82 -24.79
CA ARG A 208 -22.67 -22.35 -25.35
C ARG A 208 -22.43 -23.61 -26.16
N THR A 209 -21.37 -23.66 -26.95
CA THR A 209 -21.00 -24.85 -27.72
C THR A 209 -20.65 -26.01 -26.80
N CYS A 210 -19.84 -25.81 -25.75
CA CYS A 210 -19.51 -26.85 -24.78
C CYS A 210 -20.77 -27.39 -24.09
N LEU A 211 -21.70 -26.53 -23.66
CA LEU A 211 -22.95 -26.93 -23.03
C LEU A 211 -23.85 -27.74 -23.95
N LEU A 212 -23.85 -27.41 -25.27
CA LEU A 212 -24.63 -28.15 -26.27
C LEU A 212 -24.16 -29.62 -26.39
N TYR A 213 -22.84 -29.87 -26.28
CA TYR A 213 -22.26 -31.23 -26.37
C TYR A 213 -22.26 -31.98 -25.04
N THR A 214 -22.32 -31.28 -23.90
CA THR A 214 -22.28 -31.92 -22.58
C THR A 214 -23.64 -32.02 -21.90
N SER A 215 -24.67 -31.29 -22.39
CA SER A 215 -26.04 -31.39 -21.89
C SER A 215 -26.68 -32.68 -22.38
N PRO A 216 -27.33 -33.50 -21.51
CA PRO A 216 -28.04 -34.69 -21.94
C PRO A 216 -29.13 -34.29 -22.95
N SER A 217 -29.13 -35.02 -24.07
CA SER A 217 -30.18 -34.86 -25.09
C SER A 217 -31.53 -35.31 -24.52
N PRO A 218 -32.66 -34.70 -24.91
CA PRO A 218 -33.98 -35.21 -24.53
C PRO A 218 -34.21 -36.69 -24.92
N ARG A 219 -33.38 -37.21 -25.86
CA ARG A 219 -33.42 -38.64 -26.25
C ARG A 219 -32.64 -39.57 -25.32
N ASP A 220 -31.83 -39.03 -24.42
CA ASP A 220 -31.02 -39.82 -23.46
C ASP A 220 -31.78 -39.99 -22.13
N THR A 221 -33.02 -39.47 -22.03
CA THR A 221 -33.87 -39.54 -20.85
C THR A 221 -35.10 -40.45 -21.06
N GLU A 222 -35.20 -41.14 -22.20
CA GLU A 222 -36.13 -42.25 -22.47
C GLU A 222 -35.37 -43.59 -22.33
#